data_4988db567ca821aab7bcd8b2410e06a0
#
_entry.id   4988db567ca821aab7bcd8b2410e06a0
#
_cell.length_a   1.000
_cell.length_b   1.000
_cell.length_c   1.000
_cell.angle_alpha   90.00
_cell.angle_beta   90.00
_cell.angle_gamma   90.00
#
_symmetry.space_group_name_H-M   'P 1'
#
loop_
_entity.id
_entity.type
_entity.pdbx_description
1 polymer ?
#
loop_
_entity_poly.entity_id
_entity_poly.type
_entity_poly.pdbx_seq_one_letter_code
_entity_poly.pdbx_strand_id
1 'polypeptide(L)'
;MDGNNDLIFQELIKKQIITCKEARKVTLHDIKRISKNLNTSIFNKETCSLWGGYITNKNNNNKSKYINFYFRQRKVALHRLLYENYVSDIRDNQYIKYTCDHKGFCCNINHMYILDNNIEIQEPKVDSIIDVKKNKKDNLTVKFD
;
A
#
# COMPACT_ATOMS: atom_id res chain seq x y z
N MET A 1 -9.44 -1.62 -24.86
CA MET A 1 -9.29 -0.90 -23.58
C MET A 1 -9.91 0.48 -23.76
N ASP A 2 -10.74 0.91 -22.83
CA ASP A 2 -11.31 2.22 -22.97
C ASP A 2 -10.29 3.30 -22.57
N GLY A 3 -10.63 4.58 -22.81
CA GLY A 3 -9.71 5.68 -22.59
C GLY A 3 -9.26 5.81 -21.14
N ASN A 4 -10.13 5.48 -20.18
CA ASN A 4 -9.79 5.58 -18.77
C ASN A 4 -8.69 4.60 -18.40
N ASN A 5 -8.81 3.35 -18.83
CA ASN A 5 -7.78 2.36 -18.54
C ASN A 5 -6.46 2.68 -19.23
N ASP A 6 -6.53 3.29 -20.41
CA ASP A 6 -5.33 3.69 -21.11
C ASP A 6 -4.59 4.79 -20.36
N LEU A 7 -5.31 5.75 -19.81
CA LEU A 7 -4.69 6.81 -19.02
C LEU A 7 -4.05 6.25 -17.76
N ILE A 8 -4.73 5.31 -17.10
CA ILE A 8 -4.18 4.65 -15.92
C ILE A 8 -2.89 3.91 -16.28
N PHE A 9 -2.91 3.19 -17.39
CA PHE A 9 -1.75 2.45 -17.88
C PHE A 9 -0.55 3.38 -18.10
N GLN A 10 -0.77 4.49 -18.80
CA GLN A 10 0.31 5.44 -19.07
C GLN A 10 0.86 6.06 -17.80
N GLU A 11 -0.02 6.38 -16.85
CA GLU A 11 0.40 6.96 -15.59
C GLU A 11 1.26 5.98 -14.79
N LEU A 12 0.87 4.70 -14.76
CA LEU A 12 1.63 3.67 -14.05
C LEU A 12 3.02 3.49 -14.66
N ILE A 13 3.12 3.55 -15.98
CA ILE A 13 4.42 3.47 -16.62
C ILE A 13 5.30 4.64 -16.21
N LYS A 14 4.72 5.84 -16.28
CA LYS A 14 5.48 7.07 -16.06
C LYS A 14 5.96 7.22 -14.62
N LYS A 15 5.18 6.80 -13.66
CA LYS A 15 5.46 7.07 -12.25
C LYS A 15 6.14 5.94 -11.49
N GLN A 16 6.49 4.86 -12.17
CA GLN A 16 7.21 3.77 -11.51
C GLN A 16 8.57 4.30 -11.01
N ILE A 17 8.89 4.02 -9.75
CA ILE A 17 10.13 4.55 -9.18
C ILE A 17 11.34 3.76 -9.67
N ILE A 18 12.43 4.48 -9.86
CA ILE A 18 13.66 3.87 -10.39
C ILE A 18 14.30 2.92 -9.37
N THR A 19 14.11 3.20 -8.11
CA THR A 19 14.75 2.45 -7.03
C THR A 19 14.05 1.15 -6.66
N CYS A 20 12.96 0.81 -7.35
CA CYS A 20 12.27 -0.46 -7.08
C CYS A 20 13.21 -1.64 -7.32
N LYS A 21 13.21 -2.59 -6.39
CA LYS A 21 14.05 -3.78 -6.52
C LYS A 21 13.69 -4.56 -7.77
N GLU A 22 14.70 -5.05 -8.46
CA GLU A 22 14.49 -5.80 -9.72
C GLU A 22 13.54 -6.98 -9.50
N ALA A 23 13.68 -7.67 -8.39
CA ALA A 23 12.84 -8.85 -8.11
C ALA A 23 11.37 -8.51 -7.93
N ARG A 24 11.06 -7.25 -7.66
CA ARG A 24 9.68 -6.81 -7.43
C ARG A 24 9.16 -5.86 -8.50
N LYS A 25 9.99 -5.52 -9.47
CA LYS A 25 9.63 -4.53 -10.49
C LYS A 25 8.64 -5.11 -11.48
N VAL A 26 7.49 -4.46 -11.63
CA VAL A 26 6.47 -4.91 -12.58
C VAL A 26 6.88 -4.55 -14.00
N THR A 27 6.56 -5.45 -14.95
CA THR A 27 6.83 -5.23 -16.36
C THR A 27 5.66 -4.48 -17.00
N LEU A 28 5.81 -4.09 -18.26
CA LEU A 28 4.70 -3.47 -18.99
C LEU A 28 3.50 -4.41 -19.07
N HIS A 29 3.73 -5.70 -19.22
CA HIS A 29 2.64 -6.67 -19.26
C HIS A 29 1.90 -6.71 -17.92
N ASP A 30 2.65 -6.69 -16.82
CA ASP A 30 2.05 -6.67 -15.48
C ASP A 30 1.24 -5.38 -15.28
N ILE A 31 1.81 -4.26 -15.69
CA ILE A 31 1.13 -2.96 -15.54
C ILE A 31 -0.16 -2.95 -16.34
N LYS A 32 -0.16 -3.54 -17.52
CA LYS A 32 -1.37 -3.62 -18.34
C LYS A 32 -2.46 -4.43 -17.63
N ARG A 33 -2.09 -5.56 -17.04
CA ARG A 33 -3.06 -6.38 -16.29
C ARG A 33 -3.61 -5.64 -15.08
N ILE A 34 -2.75 -4.88 -14.41
CA ILE A 34 -3.18 -4.07 -13.26
C ILE A 34 -4.16 -2.99 -13.71
N SER A 35 -3.80 -2.24 -14.76
CA SER A 35 -4.61 -1.11 -15.20
C SER A 35 -6.01 -1.52 -15.65
N LYS A 36 -6.13 -2.72 -16.20
CA LYS A 36 -7.45 -3.21 -16.66
C LYS A 36 -8.44 -3.38 -15.53
N ASN A 37 -7.96 -3.58 -14.32
CA ASN A 37 -8.81 -3.86 -13.17
C ASN A 37 -8.94 -2.69 -12.20
N LEU A 38 -8.45 -1.52 -12.58
CA LEU A 38 -8.57 -0.32 -11.74
C LEU A 38 -9.66 0.60 -12.29
N ASN A 39 -10.45 1.18 -11.40
CA ASN A 39 -11.48 2.11 -11.83
C ASN A 39 -10.97 3.55 -11.91
N THR A 40 -9.93 3.89 -11.17
CA THR A 40 -9.33 5.23 -11.21
C THR A 40 -7.83 5.14 -10.95
N SER A 41 -7.16 6.27 -11.01
CA SER A 41 -5.74 6.40 -10.73
C SER A 41 -5.42 5.99 -9.29
N ILE A 42 -4.29 5.31 -9.09
CA ILE A 42 -3.83 4.97 -7.75
C ILE A 42 -3.13 6.16 -7.08
N PHE A 43 -2.98 7.27 -7.78
CA PHE A 43 -2.27 8.45 -7.28
C PHE A 43 -3.18 9.60 -6.87
N ASN A 44 -4.48 9.48 -7.09
CA ASN A 44 -5.43 10.53 -6.73
C ASN A 44 -5.70 10.47 -5.24
N LYS A 45 -5.38 11.52 -4.50
CA LYS A 45 -5.46 11.51 -3.05
C LYS A 45 -6.89 11.41 -2.52
N GLU A 46 -7.87 11.76 -3.33
CA GLU A 46 -9.24 11.97 -2.83
C GLU A 46 -10.19 10.82 -3.04
N THR A 47 -9.87 9.90 -3.94
CA THR A 47 -10.78 8.80 -4.23
C THR A 47 -10.06 7.47 -4.12
N CYS A 48 -10.80 6.45 -3.64
CA CYS A 48 -10.26 5.10 -3.65
C CYS A 48 -10.13 4.61 -5.08
N SER A 49 -9.06 3.87 -5.36
CA SER A 49 -8.89 3.19 -6.63
C SER A 49 -9.24 1.73 -6.40
N LEU A 50 -10.44 1.34 -6.80
CA LEU A 50 -10.98 0.04 -6.45
C LEU A 50 -10.60 -1.03 -7.47
N TRP A 51 -10.29 -2.21 -6.96
CA TRP A 51 -9.92 -3.35 -7.77
C TRP A 51 -11.18 -4.00 -8.34
N GLY A 52 -11.21 -4.18 -9.65
CA GLY A 52 -12.34 -4.80 -10.33
C GLY A 52 -12.20 -6.29 -10.55
N GLY A 53 -11.06 -6.88 -10.19
CA GLY A 53 -10.85 -8.31 -10.32
C GLY A 53 -11.27 -9.05 -9.07
N TYR A 54 -10.76 -10.26 -8.90
CA TYR A 54 -11.12 -11.10 -7.76
C TYR A 54 -10.54 -10.52 -6.46
N ILE A 55 -11.36 -10.49 -5.43
CA ILE A 55 -10.97 -10.03 -4.10
C ILE A 55 -11.17 -11.19 -3.14
N THR A 56 -10.08 -11.63 -2.49
CA THR A 56 -10.15 -12.75 -1.55
C THR A 56 -10.90 -12.32 -0.30
N ASN A 57 -11.80 -13.17 0.18
CA ASN A 57 -12.63 -12.94 1.37
C ASN A 57 -13.62 -11.79 1.20
N LYS A 58 -13.99 -11.48 -0.04
CA LYS A 58 -14.87 -10.33 -0.30
C LYS A 58 -16.16 -10.38 0.49
N ASN A 59 -16.75 -11.56 0.60
CA ASN A 59 -18.05 -11.72 1.27
C ASN A 59 -17.94 -12.26 2.68
N ASN A 60 -16.74 -12.33 3.24
CA ASN A 60 -16.54 -12.86 4.59
C ASN A 60 -16.13 -11.73 5.52
N ASN A 61 -17.04 -11.28 6.36
CA ASN A 61 -16.80 -10.15 7.24
C ASN A 61 -15.85 -10.47 8.39
N ASN A 62 -15.56 -11.75 8.61
CA ASN A 62 -14.67 -12.17 9.70
C ASN A 62 -13.22 -12.27 9.28
N LYS A 63 -12.92 -12.07 8.02
CA LYS A 63 -11.55 -12.16 7.51
C LYS A 63 -11.18 -10.93 6.72
N SER A 64 -9.91 -10.60 6.74
CA SER A 64 -9.40 -9.45 5.98
C SER A 64 -9.52 -9.73 4.48
N LYS A 65 -9.92 -8.71 3.74
CA LYS A 65 -9.97 -8.77 2.29
C LYS A 65 -8.60 -8.45 1.72
N TYR A 66 -8.26 -9.09 0.62
CA TYR A 66 -6.98 -8.78 -0.04
C TYR A 66 -7.02 -9.24 -1.49
N ILE A 67 -6.05 -8.76 -2.26
CA ILE A 67 -5.93 -9.06 -3.68
C ILE A 67 -4.65 -9.85 -3.90
N ASN A 68 -4.79 -11.07 -4.47
CA ASN A 68 -3.64 -11.83 -4.92
C ASN A 68 -3.41 -11.50 -6.39
N PHE A 69 -2.17 -11.13 -6.71
CA PHE A 69 -1.79 -10.83 -8.08
C PHE A 69 -0.74 -11.86 -8.51
N TYR A 70 -0.95 -12.45 -9.68
CA TYR A 70 -0.03 -13.45 -10.18
C TYR A 70 1.17 -12.73 -10.80
N PHE A 71 2.30 -12.79 -10.11
CA PHE A 71 3.50 -12.07 -10.51
C PHE A 71 4.66 -13.02 -10.52
N ARG A 72 5.32 -13.14 -11.68
CA ARG A 72 6.49 -14.03 -11.86
C ARG A 72 6.19 -15.44 -11.37
N GLN A 73 5.03 -15.96 -11.83
CA GLN A 73 4.62 -17.33 -11.63
C GLN A 73 4.24 -17.69 -10.21
N ARG A 74 3.91 -16.72 -9.38
CA ARG A 74 3.37 -16.98 -8.05
C ARG A 74 2.48 -15.85 -7.60
N LYS A 75 1.64 -16.15 -6.62
CA LYS A 75 0.73 -15.15 -6.08
C LYS A 75 1.45 -14.23 -5.10
N VAL A 76 1.26 -12.93 -5.24
CA VAL A 76 1.80 -11.95 -4.31
C VAL A 76 0.68 -11.00 -3.93
N ALA A 77 0.83 -10.35 -2.78
CA ALA A 77 -0.13 -9.33 -2.36
C ALA A 77 0.02 -8.11 -3.25
N LEU A 78 -1.05 -7.74 -3.93
CA LEU A 78 -0.99 -6.63 -4.88
C LEU A 78 -0.63 -5.30 -4.21
N HIS A 79 -1.17 -5.04 -3.02
CA HIS A 79 -0.90 -3.75 -2.36
C HIS A 79 0.58 -3.59 -2.03
N ARG A 80 1.26 -4.66 -1.62
CA ARG A 80 2.70 -4.58 -1.38
C ARG A 80 3.45 -4.32 -2.69
N LEU A 81 3.06 -4.99 -3.75
CA LEU A 81 3.70 -4.83 -5.04
C LEU A 81 3.56 -3.40 -5.55
N LEU A 82 2.36 -2.83 -5.43
CA LEU A 82 2.13 -1.45 -5.83
C LEU A 82 2.95 -0.47 -5.00
N TYR A 83 2.97 -0.66 -3.70
CA TYR A 83 3.73 0.22 -2.83
C TYR A 83 5.22 0.18 -3.19
N GLU A 84 5.75 -1.02 -3.39
CA GLU A 84 7.16 -1.18 -3.74
C GLU A 84 7.53 -0.56 -5.09
N ASN A 85 6.59 -0.54 -6.02
CA ASN A 85 6.85 0.01 -7.35
C ASN A 85 6.63 1.51 -7.44
N TYR A 86 5.85 2.10 -6.54
CA TYR A 86 5.42 3.49 -6.69
C TYR A 86 5.70 4.37 -5.48
N VAL A 87 6.13 3.81 -4.37
CA VAL A 87 6.42 4.60 -3.17
C VAL A 87 7.82 4.31 -2.63
N SER A 88 8.03 3.13 -2.06
CA SER A 88 9.34 2.78 -1.49
C SER A 88 9.40 1.30 -1.18
N ASP A 89 10.60 0.82 -0.89
CA ASP A 89 10.80 -0.56 -0.50
C ASP A 89 10.11 -0.86 0.83
N ILE A 90 9.74 -2.12 1.03
CA ILE A 90 9.09 -2.58 2.25
C ILE A 90 9.95 -3.69 2.86
N ARG A 91 10.31 -3.54 4.14
CA ARG A 91 11.11 -4.55 4.84
C ARG A 91 10.21 -5.64 5.39
N ASP A 92 10.83 -6.78 5.76
CA ASP A 92 10.07 -7.95 6.20
C ASP A 92 9.25 -7.71 7.45
N ASN A 93 9.70 -6.84 8.33
CA ASN A 93 8.99 -6.55 9.58
C ASN A 93 7.97 -5.43 9.43
N GLN A 94 7.74 -4.99 8.20
CA GLN A 94 6.80 -3.91 7.92
C GLN A 94 5.58 -4.45 7.20
N TYR A 95 4.44 -3.79 7.41
CA TYR A 95 3.22 -4.15 6.70
C TYR A 95 2.41 -2.90 6.40
N ILE A 96 1.45 -3.05 5.49
CA ILE A 96 0.66 -1.93 4.99
C ILE A 96 -0.66 -1.85 5.72
N LYS A 97 -1.00 -0.64 6.15
CA LYS A 97 -2.31 -0.31 6.68
C LYS A 97 -2.98 0.70 5.76
N TYR A 98 -4.28 0.85 5.89
CA TYR A 98 -5.07 1.72 5.02
C TYR A 98 -5.72 2.84 5.82
N THR A 99 -5.85 4.00 5.18
CA THR A 99 -6.55 5.14 5.79
C THR A 99 -8.01 5.23 5.33
N CYS A 100 -8.41 4.42 4.36
CA CYS A 100 -9.75 4.45 3.80
C CYS A 100 -10.59 3.27 4.26
N ASP A 101 -11.88 3.27 3.89
CA ASP A 101 -12.81 2.22 4.30
C ASP A 101 -12.76 0.98 3.42
N HIS A 102 -12.07 1.03 2.29
CA HIS A 102 -11.98 -0.09 1.36
C HIS A 102 -10.69 -0.87 1.58
N LYS A 103 -10.44 -1.23 2.83
CA LYS A 103 -9.21 -1.90 3.22
C LYS A 103 -9.04 -3.24 2.50
N GLY A 104 -7.87 -3.43 1.92
CA GLY A 104 -7.53 -4.68 1.25
C GLY A 104 -7.85 -4.70 -0.23
N PHE A 105 -8.75 -3.85 -0.72
CA PHE A 105 -9.06 -3.82 -2.15
C PHE A 105 -9.03 -2.42 -2.77
N CYS A 106 -8.66 -1.41 -2.00
CA CYS A 106 -8.30 -0.10 -2.55
C CYS A 106 -6.83 -0.16 -2.96
N CYS A 107 -6.55 0.21 -4.19
CA CYS A 107 -5.19 0.18 -4.72
C CYS A 107 -4.51 1.55 -4.67
N ASN A 108 -5.15 2.56 -4.09
CA ASN A 108 -4.61 3.90 -4.06
C ASN A 108 -3.44 3.98 -3.08
N ILE A 109 -2.26 4.32 -3.59
CA ILE A 109 -1.05 4.36 -2.75
C ILE A 109 -1.09 5.49 -1.72
N ASN A 110 -1.90 6.52 -1.96
CA ASN A 110 -2.06 7.60 -0.98
C ASN A 110 -2.94 7.21 0.18
N HIS A 111 -3.64 6.07 0.08
CA HIS A 111 -4.46 5.54 1.16
C HIS A 111 -3.75 4.42 1.92
N MET A 112 -2.47 4.23 1.64
CA MET A 112 -1.66 3.19 2.29
C MET A 112 -0.55 3.82 3.09
N TYR A 113 -0.18 3.19 4.19
CA TYR A 113 0.99 3.60 4.96
C TYR A 113 1.65 2.38 5.59
N ILE A 114 2.94 2.52 5.89
CA ILE A 114 3.75 1.43 6.44
C ILE A 114 3.69 1.47 7.94
N LEU A 115 3.47 0.31 8.56
CA LEU A 115 3.61 0.14 9.99
C LEU A 115 4.73 -0.85 10.25
N ASP A 116 5.59 -0.50 11.20
CA ASP A 116 6.68 -1.34 11.62
C ASP A 116 6.20 -2.12 12.85
N ASN A 117 6.32 -3.44 12.83
CA ASN A 117 5.86 -4.25 13.94
C ASN A 117 6.45 -3.84 15.29
N ASN A 118 7.71 -3.44 15.29
CA ASN A 118 8.35 -3.04 16.54
C ASN A 118 7.73 -1.79 17.14
N ILE A 119 7.38 -0.84 16.28
CA ILE A 119 6.75 0.40 16.73
C ILE A 119 5.35 0.12 17.24
N GLU A 120 4.62 -0.70 16.54
CA GLU A 120 3.25 -1.03 16.93
C GLU A 120 3.21 -1.72 18.28
N ILE A 121 4.14 -2.62 18.54
CA ILE A 121 4.19 -3.32 19.80
C ILE A 121 4.50 -2.39 20.94
N GLN A 122 5.36 -1.41 20.71
CA GLN A 122 5.78 -0.48 21.73
C GLN A 122 4.75 0.56 22.08
N GLU A 123 3.71 0.71 21.25
CA GLU A 123 2.82 1.79 21.41
C GLU A 123 1.68 1.43 22.20
N PRO A 124 1.56 1.22 23.15
CA PRO A 124 0.33 0.87 23.79
C PRO A 124 -0.39 2.11 24.16
N LYS A 125 -0.40 2.66 23.68
CA LYS A 125 -0.80 3.55 23.51
C LYS A 125 -1.16 4.54 23.81
N VAL A 126 -0.82 5.16 23.91
CA VAL A 126 -0.99 6.10 23.97
C VAL A 126 -1.39 6.83 23.74
N ASP A 127 -1.24 7.24 23.69
CA ASP A 127 -1.62 8.15 23.55
C ASP A 127 -1.56 8.85 23.74
N SER A 128 -0.96 8.91 23.78
CA SER A 128 -0.83 9.73 23.94
C SER A 128 -0.21 10.27 24.05
N ILE A 129 0.42 10.56 24.11
CA ILE A 129 0.96 11.25 24.23
C ILE A 129 1.49 11.74 24.18
N ILE A 130 2.01 12.00 24.16
CA ILE A 130 2.42 12.72 24.24
C ILE A 130 2.92 12.95 24.47
N ASP A 131 3.51 13.16 24.40
CA ASP A 131 3.89 13.68 24.79
C ASP A 131 4.64 13.61 24.89
N VAL A 132 5.22 13.50 24.95
CA VAL A 132 5.65 13.80 25.23
C VAL A 132 6.25 13.87 25.20
N LYS A 133 6.83 13.83 25.17
CA LYS A 133 7.11 14.27 25.46
C LYS A 133 7.38 14.38 25.54
N LYS A 134 8.01 14.33 25.58
CA LYS A 134 8.08 14.73 25.97
C LYS A 134 8.42 14.57 26.15
N ASN A 135 9.34 14.74 26.35
CA ASN A 135 9.41 14.88 26.80
C ASN A 135 10.01 14.58 26.91
N LYS A 136 10.64 14.22 26.93
CA LYS A 136 10.89 14.27 27.29
C LYS A 136 11.34 14.00 27.28
N LYS A 137 12.14 13.99 27.22
CA LYS A 137 12.33 14.04 27.45
C LYS A 137 12.52 13.65 27.29
N ASP A 138 13.54 13.81 27.44
CA ASP A 138 13.47 13.72 27.61
C ASP A 138 13.64 13.16 27.42
N ASN A 139 14.36 12.91 27.42
CA ASN A 139 14.04 12.61 27.43
C ASN A 139 14.11 12.11 27.16
N LEU A 140 14.77 11.83 26.71
CA LEU A 140 14.33 11.74 26.68
C LEU A 140 14.19 11.42 26.38
N THR A 141 14.94 11.39 25.88
CA THR A 141 14.39 11.46 25.91
C THR A 141 14.04 11.27 25.60
N VAL A 142 14.56 11.09 25.17
CA VAL A 142 13.76 11.28 25.17
C VAL A 142 13.41 11.19 24.94
N LYS A 143 13.85 10.97 24.30
CA LYS A 143 13.23 11.21 24.47
C LYS A 143 12.65 11.17 24.16
N PHE A 144 13.72 11.30 24.25
CA PHE A 144 12.88 11.56 24.42
C PHE A 144 12.54 11.59 24.15
N ASP A 145 13.10 11.38 23.51
CA ASP A 145 12.47 11.79 23.69
C ASP A 145 12.20 11.86 23.60
#